data_82d1e7a4e12d062a0e75a21a9322bcc2
#
_entry.id   82d1e7a4e12d062a0e75a21a9322bcc2
#
_cell.length_a   1.000
_cell.length_b   1.000
_cell.length_c   1.000
_cell.angle_alpha   90.00
_cell.angle_beta   90.00
_cell.angle_gamma   90.00
#
_symmetry.space_group_name_H-M   'P 1'
#
loop_
_entity.id
_entity.type
_entity.pdbx_description
1 polymer ?
#
loop_
_entity_poly.entity_id
_entity_poly.type
_entity_poly.pdbx_seq_one_letter_code
_entity_poly.pdbx_strand_id
1 'polypeptide(L)'
;MSGAFIAGTSGHRQPPKLPRTLLYKRFFAWSLSKLQRCYGDEVDGRKKELLGALHGTVIEIGPGAGANLEFYPHHVSLVLVEPNPYMRPHLEEMARKHDVSFEICGETAEDLDLADASADFVVSTLVLCSVDDPEAALQEVLRVLKPGGRFIFVEHVAAPHGTTTRKWQRRLRGFWRCICDGCTLDRETWTVIEEAGFATCEIEHFEAEDAPLVKPHIAGIGMKA
;
A
#
# COMPACT_ATOMS: atom_id res chain seq x y z
N MET A 1 -41.69 -25.05 -3.22
CA MET A 1 -41.22 -24.57 -1.93
C MET A 1 -39.75 -24.18 -2.10
N SER A 2 -39.53 -22.88 -2.30
CA SER A 2 -38.19 -22.33 -2.62
C SER A 2 -37.56 -21.84 -1.33
N GLY A 3 -36.50 -22.48 -0.88
CA GLY A 3 -35.70 -22.08 0.26
C GLY A 3 -34.65 -21.06 -0.17
N ALA A 4 -34.82 -19.79 0.21
CA ALA A 4 -33.84 -18.76 0.01
C ALA A 4 -32.70 -18.95 1.02
N PHE A 5 -31.49 -19.23 0.54
CA PHE A 5 -30.26 -19.16 1.32
C PHE A 5 -29.93 -17.68 1.54
N ILE A 6 -30.06 -17.24 2.80
CA ILE A 6 -29.58 -15.93 3.23
C ILE A 6 -28.07 -16.05 3.46
N ALA A 7 -27.28 -15.50 2.55
CA ALA A 7 -25.85 -15.30 2.76
C ALA A 7 -25.65 -14.26 3.88
N GLY A 8 -25.26 -14.72 5.04
CA GLY A 8 -24.89 -13.84 6.15
C GLY A 8 -23.57 -13.14 5.84
N THR A 9 -23.63 -11.85 5.53
CA THR A 9 -22.46 -10.97 5.52
C THR A 9 -21.98 -10.81 6.95
N SER A 10 -20.95 -11.56 7.33
CA SER A 10 -20.21 -11.35 8.58
C SER A 10 -19.39 -10.07 8.45
N GLY A 11 -20.02 -8.94 8.64
CA GLY A 11 -19.35 -7.66 8.78
C GLY A 11 -18.40 -7.72 9.99
N HIS A 12 -17.16 -8.05 9.76
CA HIS A 12 -16.11 -7.92 10.75
C HIS A 12 -15.89 -6.43 10.99
N ARG A 13 -16.59 -5.85 11.98
CA ARG A 13 -16.27 -4.51 12.47
C ARG A 13 -14.81 -4.50 12.90
N GLN A 14 -14.00 -3.75 12.17
CA GLN A 14 -12.62 -3.52 12.56
C GLN A 14 -12.59 -2.81 13.93
N PRO A 15 -11.70 -3.19 14.85
CA PRO A 15 -11.57 -2.49 16.12
C PRO A 15 -11.22 -1.03 15.86
N PRO A 16 -11.74 -0.08 16.68
CA PRO A 16 -11.49 1.35 16.48
C PRO A 16 -9.98 1.63 16.50
N LYS A 17 -9.52 2.48 15.58
CA LYS A 17 -8.16 3.02 15.63
C LYS A 17 -8.02 3.89 16.87
N LEU A 18 -6.91 3.74 17.59
CA LEU A 18 -6.54 4.73 18.60
C LEU A 18 -6.33 6.09 17.89
N PRO A 19 -6.76 7.21 18.51
CA PRO A 19 -6.53 8.52 17.93
C PRO A 19 -5.03 8.71 17.70
N ARG A 20 -4.62 8.86 16.44
CA ARG A 20 -3.24 9.10 16.07
C ARG A 20 -2.85 10.51 16.46
N THR A 21 -2.36 10.65 17.69
CA THR A 21 -1.88 11.95 18.19
C THR A 21 -0.71 12.44 17.33
N LEU A 22 -0.50 13.76 17.29
CA LEU A 22 0.65 14.36 16.60
C LEU A 22 1.99 13.77 17.07
N LEU A 23 2.08 13.45 18.37
CA LEU A 23 3.27 12.79 18.94
C LEU A 23 3.48 11.39 18.36
N TYR A 24 2.40 10.61 18.20
CA TYR A 24 2.49 9.29 17.58
C TYR A 24 2.93 9.40 16.10
N LYS A 25 2.32 10.26 15.31
CA LYS A 25 2.68 10.47 13.90
C LYS A 25 4.16 10.86 13.74
N ARG A 26 4.65 11.73 14.62
CA ARG A 26 6.05 12.14 14.65
C ARG A 26 6.99 10.99 15.02
N PHE A 27 6.64 10.23 16.06
CA PHE A 27 7.41 9.05 16.47
C PHE A 27 7.44 7.98 15.37
N PHE A 28 6.29 7.72 14.75
CA PHE A 28 6.17 6.75 13.66
C PHE A 28 7.04 7.16 12.46
N ALA A 29 6.99 8.43 12.04
CA ALA A 29 7.83 8.93 10.96
C ALA A 29 9.33 8.76 11.25
N TRP A 30 9.76 9.08 12.46
CA TRP A 30 11.13 8.87 12.89
C TRP A 30 11.52 7.38 12.90
N SER A 31 10.67 6.51 13.44
CA SER A 31 10.94 5.07 13.49
C SER A 31 11.00 4.46 12.09
N LEU A 32 10.06 4.80 11.21
CA LEU A 32 10.03 4.30 9.84
C LEU A 32 11.26 4.73 9.05
N SER A 33 11.73 5.99 9.19
CA SER A 33 12.95 6.46 8.53
C SER A 33 14.22 5.69 8.94
N LYS A 34 14.22 5.05 10.12
CA LYS A 34 15.33 4.21 10.60
C LYS A 34 15.19 2.74 10.18
N LEU A 35 13.95 2.29 9.99
CA LEU A 35 13.61 0.90 9.67
C LEU A 35 13.45 0.64 8.17
N GLN A 36 13.71 1.62 7.30
CA GLN A 36 13.52 1.55 5.84
C GLN A 36 14.16 0.34 5.12
N ARG A 37 15.05 -0.38 5.77
CA ARG A 37 15.73 -1.57 5.22
C ARG A 37 15.20 -2.89 5.78
N CYS A 38 14.02 -2.91 6.37
CA CYS A 38 13.50 -4.11 7.04
C CYS A 38 12.86 -5.14 6.11
N TYR A 39 12.82 -4.91 4.80
CA TYR A 39 12.04 -5.77 3.89
C TYR A 39 12.87 -6.63 2.92
N GLY A 40 14.15 -6.82 3.17
CA GLY A 40 14.98 -7.79 2.46
C GLY A 40 15.11 -7.61 0.94
N ASP A 41 16.09 -8.30 0.38
CA ASP A 41 16.45 -8.20 -1.05
C ASP A 41 15.31 -8.64 -2.00
N GLU A 42 14.39 -9.51 -1.56
CA GLU A 42 13.29 -10.00 -2.39
C GLU A 42 12.23 -8.93 -2.69
N VAL A 43 11.85 -8.14 -1.67
CA VAL A 43 10.90 -7.04 -1.84
C VAL A 43 11.53 -5.93 -2.69
N ASP A 44 12.78 -5.58 -2.42
CA ASP A 44 13.49 -4.55 -3.18
C ASP A 44 13.78 -4.98 -4.62
N GLY A 45 14.05 -6.26 -4.87
CA GLY A 45 14.16 -6.82 -6.21
C GLY A 45 12.90 -6.64 -7.05
N ARG A 46 11.73 -6.92 -6.45
CA ARG A 46 10.42 -6.73 -7.12
C ARG A 46 10.10 -5.26 -7.34
N LYS A 47 10.38 -4.39 -6.37
CA LYS A 47 10.23 -2.94 -6.55
C LYS A 47 11.08 -2.45 -7.71
N LYS A 48 12.34 -2.84 -7.78
CA LYS A 48 13.25 -2.46 -8.86
C LYS A 48 12.74 -2.90 -10.23
N GLU A 49 12.22 -4.12 -10.33
CA GLU A 49 11.64 -4.65 -11.56
C GLU A 49 10.37 -3.87 -11.98
N LEU A 50 9.44 -3.69 -11.03
CA LEU A 50 8.15 -3.07 -11.29
C LEU A 50 8.23 -1.55 -11.49
N LEU A 51 9.09 -0.85 -10.74
CA LEU A 51 9.15 0.61 -10.74
C LEU A 51 10.19 1.16 -11.72
N GLY A 52 11.26 0.41 -12.02
CA GLY A 52 12.37 0.87 -12.86
C GLY A 52 12.02 1.15 -14.32
N ALA A 53 10.89 0.66 -14.83
CA ALA A 53 10.42 0.86 -16.21
C ALA A 53 9.29 1.88 -16.34
N LEU A 54 8.92 2.58 -15.26
CA LEU A 54 7.81 3.54 -15.25
C LEU A 54 8.14 4.80 -16.08
N HIS A 55 7.09 5.42 -16.60
CA HIS A 55 7.20 6.65 -17.41
C HIS A 55 5.92 7.49 -17.25
N GLY A 56 5.94 8.74 -17.72
CA GLY A 56 4.79 9.62 -17.64
C GLY A 56 4.48 10.05 -16.19
N THR A 57 3.20 10.15 -15.86
CA THR A 57 2.73 10.58 -14.53
C THR A 57 2.54 9.37 -13.64
N VAL A 58 3.24 9.35 -12.53
CA VAL A 58 3.19 8.31 -11.50
C VAL A 58 2.66 8.90 -10.19
N ILE A 59 1.61 8.32 -9.64
CA ILE A 59 1.12 8.65 -8.29
C ILE A 59 1.55 7.52 -7.36
N GLU A 60 2.26 7.82 -6.28
CA GLU A 60 2.54 6.86 -5.21
C GLU A 60 1.69 7.20 -3.99
N ILE A 61 0.85 6.26 -3.57
CA ILE A 61 0.08 6.35 -2.33
C ILE A 61 0.91 5.80 -1.17
N GLY A 62 0.98 6.55 -0.05
CA GLY A 62 1.68 6.16 1.16
C GLY A 62 3.19 5.93 1.01
N PRO A 63 3.96 6.84 0.40
CA PRO A 63 5.41 6.68 0.19
C PRO A 63 6.20 6.57 1.50
N GLY A 64 5.60 6.93 2.63
CA GLY A 64 6.23 6.91 3.94
C GLY A 64 7.50 7.75 3.96
N ALA A 65 8.62 7.15 4.32
CA ALA A 65 9.91 7.85 4.34
C ALA A 65 10.67 7.81 3.00
N GLY A 66 10.03 7.37 1.90
CA GLY A 66 10.59 7.43 0.54
C GLY A 66 11.42 6.22 0.12
N ALA A 67 11.10 5.03 0.62
CA ALA A 67 11.84 3.80 0.31
C ALA A 67 11.83 3.43 -1.18
N ASN A 68 10.87 3.92 -1.95
CA ASN A 68 10.76 3.62 -3.38
C ASN A 68 11.48 4.64 -4.27
N LEU A 69 11.88 5.79 -3.73
CA LEU A 69 12.45 6.89 -4.55
C LEU A 69 13.73 6.48 -5.30
N GLU A 70 14.48 5.52 -4.78
CA GLU A 70 15.68 5.01 -5.43
C GLU A 70 15.41 4.16 -6.70
N PHE A 71 14.16 3.67 -6.87
CA PHE A 71 13.78 2.81 -7.98
C PHE A 71 13.12 3.55 -9.13
N TYR A 72 12.68 4.80 -8.92
CA TYR A 72 12.02 5.58 -9.98
C TYR A 72 13.01 6.13 -11.02
N PRO A 73 12.67 6.03 -12.30
CA PRO A 73 13.42 6.74 -13.35
C PRO A 73 13.32 8.26 -13.17
N HIS A 74 14.41 9.00 -13.44
CA HIS A 74 14.46 10.47 -13.30
C HIS A 74 13.50 11.24 -14.21
N HIS A 75 12.94 10.60 -15.23
CA HIS A 75 12.05 11.24 -16.21
C HIS A 75 10.56 11.12 -15.88
N VAL A 76 10.19 10.49 -14.78
CA VAL A 76 8.79 10.39 -14.37
C VAL A 76 8.32 11.70 -13.71
N SER A 77 7.06 12.06 -13.92
CA SER A 77 6.37 13.10 -13.16
C SER A 77 5.75 12.43 -11.93
N LEU A 78 6.40 12.59 -10.76
CA LEU A 78 6.04 11.87 -9.55
C LEU A 78 5.19 12.73 -8.61
N VAL A 79 4.03 12.19 -8.21
CA VAL A 79 3.13 12.77 -7.19
C VAL A 79 3.08 11.81 -6.02
N LEU A 80 3.41 12.28 -4.81
CA LEU A 80 3.40 11.51 -3.58
C LEU A 80 2.19 11.89 -2.73
N VAL A 81 1.37 10.92 -2.35
CA VAL A 81 0.21 11.11 -1.48
C VAL A 81 0.53 10.59 -0.09
N GLU A 82 0.80 11.50 0.86
CA GLU A 82 1.25 11.14 2.22
C GLU A 82 0.50 11.97 3.28
N PRO A 83 -0.43 11.34 4.03
CA PRO A 83 -1.25 12.03 5.03
C PRO A 83 -0.50 12.37 6.33
N ASN A 84 0.72 11.85 6.53
CA ASN A 84 1.53 12.17 7.69
C ASN A 84 2.54 13.28 7.37
N PRO A 85 2.31 14.54 7.81
CA PRO A 85 3.18 15.67 7.45
C PRO A 85 4.61 15.52 7.99
N TYR A 86 4.84 14.66 8.98
CA TYR A 86 6.17 14.39 9.52
C TYR A 86 7.03 13.47 8.65
N MET A 87 6.45 12.85 7.60
CA MET A 87 7.20 12.10 6.58
C MET A 87 7.90 13.04 5.59
N ARG A 88 7.34 14.23 5.34
CA ARG A 88 7.86 15.15 4.33
C ARG A 88 9.37 15.44 4.42
N PRO A 89 9.97 15.75 5.59
CA PRO A 89 11.41 15.98 5.67
C PRO A 89 12.25 14.76 5.24
N HIS A 90 11.76 13.54 5.52
CA HIS A 90 12.42 12.30 5.12
C HIS A 90 12.30 12.07 3.62
N LEU A 91 11.13 12.35 3.03
CA LEU A 91 10.91 12.31 1.57
C LEU A 91 11.84 13.29 0.85
N GLU A 92 11.94 14.53 1.32
CA GLU A 92 12.84 15.54 0.75
C GLU A 92 14.32 15.15 0.87
N GLU A 93 14.71 14.49 1.95
CA GLU A 93 16.08 13.96 2.12
C GLU A 93 16.37 12.84 1.12
N MET A 94 15.45 11.87 1.00
CA MET A 94 15.60 10.75 0.07
C MET A 94 15.56 11.21 -1.39
N ALA A 95 14.68 12.15 -1.73
CA ALA A 95 14.58 12.72 -3.06
C ALA A 95 15.89 13.41 -3.48
N ARG A 96 16.50 14.21 -2.58
CA ARG A 96 17.82 14.81 -2.83
C ARG A 96 18.93 13.77 -2.99
N LYS A 97 18.88 12.68 -2.22
CA LYS A 97 19.86 11.60 -2.28
C LYS A 97 19.82 10.86 -3.63
N HIS A 98 18.64 10.67 -4.18
CA HIS A 98 18.41 9.90 -5.41
C HIS A 98 18.15 10.78 -6.64
N ASP A 99 18.27 12.12 -6.51
CA ASP A 99 18.03 13.10 -7.59
C ASP A 99 16.64 12.94 -8.23
N VAL A 100 15.60 12.81 -7.40
CA VAL A 100 14.21 12.65 -7.83
C VAL A 100 13.41 13.90 -7.44
N SER A 101 12.64 14.45 -8.38
CA SER A 101 11.70 15.53 -8.13
C SER A 101 10.29 14.97 -7.94
N PHE A 102 9.51 15.58 -7.03
CA PHE A 102 8.13 15.16 -6.77
C PHE A 102 7.25 16.34 -6.35
N GLU A 103 5.94 16.17 -6.56
CA GLU A 103 4.90 16.95 -5.90
C GLU A 103 4.33 16.13 -4.73
N ILE A 104 3.85 16.80 -3.66
CA ILE A 104 3.28 16.10 -2.50
C ILE A 104 1.89 16.62 -2.17
N CYS A 105 0.96 15.68 -1.97
CA CYS A 105 -0.41 15.87 -1.51
C CYS A 105 -0.56 15.28 -0.10
N GLY A 106 -1.35 15.92 0.75
CA GLY A 106 -1.54 15.51 2.16
C GLY A 106 -2.80 14.68 2.42
N GLU A 107 -3.48 14.25 1.37
CA GLU A 107 -4.71 13.50 1.39
C GLU A 107 -4.48 12.03 1.77
N THR A 108 -5.57 11.28 1.98
CA THR A 108 -5.52 9.83 2.18
C THR A 108 -5.75 9.09 0.85
N ALA A 109 -5.41 7.81 0.82
CA ALA A 109 -5.63 6.98 -0.37
C ALA A 109 -7.11 6.81 -0.72
N GLU A 110 -7.99 6.98 0.26
CA GLU A 110 -9.44 6.86 0.11
C GLU A 110 -10.12 8.12 -0.45
N ASP A 111 -9.41 9.25 -0.51
CA ASP A 111 -9.95 10.54 -0.99
C ASP A 111 -8.80 11.37 -1.58
N LEU A 112 -8.52 11.17 -2.86
CA LEU A 112 -7.42 11.82 -3.58
C LEU A 112 -7.91 13.15 -4.20
N ASP A 113 -7.33 14.28 -3.79
CA ASP A 113 -7.56 15.57 -4.46
C ASP A 113 -6.74 15.67 -5.75
N LEU A 114 -6.99 14.73 -6.65
CA LEU A 114 -6.35 14.61 -7.96
C LEU A 114 -7.40 14.40 -9.05
N ALA A 115 -7.13 14.91 -10.24
CA ALA A 115 -8.07 14.83 -11.36
C ALA A 115 -8.29 13.38 -11.85
N ASP A 116 -9.48 13.09 -12.36
CA ASP A 116 -9.80 11.85 -13.03
C ASP A 116 -8.87 11.64 -14.23
N ALA A 117 -8.48 10.40 -14.48
CA ALA A 117 -7.65 10.00 -15.62
C ALA A 117 -6.37 10.85 -15.78
N SER A 118 -5.71 11.20 -14.66
CA SER A 118 -4.51 12.04 -14.62
C SER A 118 -3.19 11.24 -14.60
N ALA A 119 -3.23 9.97 -14.15
CA ALA A 119 -2.04 9.14 -13.96
C ALA A 119 -1.89 8.03 -15.00
N ASP A 120 -0.68 7.80 -15.45
CA ASP A 120 -0.31 6.64 -16.26
C ASP A 120 -0.12 5.41 -15.33
N PHE A 121 0.40 5.66 -14.13
CA PHE A 121 0.61 4.62 -13.11
C PHE A 121 0.21 5.13 -11.73
N VAL A 122 -0.35 4.20 -10.91
CA VAL A 122 -0.48 4.38 -9.46
C VAL A 122 0.31 3.27 -8.79
N VAL A 123 1.07 3.61 -7.75
CA VAL A 123 1.93 2.69 -7.02
C VAL A 123 1.48 2.61 -5.56
N SER A 124 1.41 1.40 -5.01
CA SER A 124 1.16 1.11 -3.60
C SER A 124 2.19 0.11 -3.09
N THR A 125 2.91 0.48 -2.03
CA THR A 125 3.86 -0.43 -1.39
C THR A 125 3.65 -0.45 0.11
N LEU A 126 3.11 -1.57 0.62
CA LEU A 126 2.83 -1.79 2.05
C LEU A 126 1.86 -0.75 2.65
N VAL A 127 0.87 -0.31 1.87
CA VAL A 127 -0.11 0.71 2.22
C VAL A 127 -1.51 0.14 2.39
N LEU A 128 -1.98 -0.69 1.46
CA LEU A 128 -3.34 -1.24 1.50
C LEU A 128 -3.64 -2.05 2.76
N CYS A 129 -2.61 -2.56 3.43
CA CYS A 129 -2.75 -3.18 4.74
C CYS A 129 -3.14 -2.18 5.85
N SER A 130 -2.83 -0.88 5.66
CA SER A 130 -2.96 0.19 6.67
C SER A 130 -4.11 1.15 6.43
N VAL A 131 -4.64 1.23 5.20
CA VAL A 131 -5.80 2.07 4.86
C VAL A 131 -7.05 1.62 5.63
N ASP A 132 -7.96 2.55 5.90
CA ASP A 132 -9.19 2.26 6.63
C ASP A 132 -10.18 1.49 5.74
N ASP A 133 -10.34 1.95 4.50
CA ASP A 133 -11.25 1.39 3.50
C ASP A 133 -10.47 1.10 2.21
N PRO A 134 -9.98 -0.14 2.04
CA PRO A 134 -9.22 -0.50 0.85
C PRO A 134 -10.07 -0.52 -0.43
N GLU A 135 -11.39 -0.77 -0.33
CA GLU A 135 -12.30 -0.68 -1.46
C GLU A 135 -12.39 0.77 -1.96
N ALA A 136 -12.58 1.74 -1.05
CA ALA A 136 -12.59 3.17 -1.40
C ALA A 136 -11.24 3.61 -1.99
N ALA A 137 -10.13 3.18 -1.40
CA ALA A 137 -8.79 3.48 -1.94
C ALA A 137 -8.59 2.95 -3.36
N LEU A 138 -9.04 1.73 -3.66
CA LEU A 138 -8.94 1.16 -5.00
C LEU A 138 -9.89 1.82 -6.01
N GLN A 139 -11.05 2.32 -5.57
CA GLN A 139 -11.91 3.13 -6.44
C GLN A 139 -11.26 4.47 -6.80
N GLU A 140 -10.57 5.12 -5.86
CA GLU A 140 -9.79 6.32 -6.14
C GLU A 140 -8.60 6.02 -7.08
N VAL A 141 -7.89 4.91 -6.86
CA VAL A 141 -6.85 4.44 -7.80
C VAL A 141 -7.42 4.30 -9.21
N LEU A 142 -8.55 3.62 -9.36
CA LEU A 142 -9.20 3.47 -10.66
C LEU A 142 -9.67 4.81 -11.24
N ARG A 143 -10.17 5.73 -10.42
CA ARG A 143 -10.61 7.05 -10.88
C ARG A 143 -9.48 7.86 -11.49
N VAL A 144 -8.34 7.95 -10.77
CA VAL A 144 -7.19 8.76 -11.21
C VAL A 144 -6.39 8.13 -12.34
N LEU A 145 -6.42 6.80 -12.52
CA LEU A 145 -5.77 6.15 -13.65
C LEU A 145 -6.42 6.54 -14.99
N LYS A 146 -5.60 6.80 -15.99
CA LYS A 146 -6.03 6.92 -17.40
C LYS A 146 -6.57 5.58 -17.91
N PRO A 147 -7.43 5.55 -18.95
CA PRO A 147 -7.70 4.32 -19.70
C PRO A 147 -6.41 3.63 -20.13
N GLY A 148 -6.26 2.34 -19.86
CA GLY A 148 -5.02 1.58 -20.06
C GLY A 148 -3.92 1.85 -19.03
N GLY A 149 -4.12 2.76 -18.10
CA GLY A 149 -3.21 3.02 -16.98
C GLY A 149 -3.11 1.83 -16.02
N ARG A 150 -2.04 1.75 -15.25
CA ARG A 150 -1.71 0.56 -14.45
C ARG A 150 -1.56 0.89 -12.98
N PHE A 151 -2.14 0.04 -12.15
CA PHE A 151 -1.91 -0.02 -10.71
C PHE A 151 -0.80 -1.04 -10.43
N ILE A 152 0.26 -0.61 -9.77
CA ILE A 152 1.39 -1.46 -9.37
C ILE A 152 1.37 -1.59 -7.86
N PHE A 153 1.49 -2.80 -7.36
CA PHE A 153 1.44 -3.01 -5.92
C PHE A 153 2.45 -4.06 -5.45
N VAL A 154 2.99 -3.81 -4.25
CA VAL A 154 3.74 -4.78 -3.44
C VAL A 154 3.22 -4.67 -2.02
N GLU A 155 2.51 -5.69 -1.53
CA GLU A 155 1.80 -5.61 -0.25
C GLU A 155 2.05 -6.85 0.60
N HIS A 156 2.19 -6.67 1.93
CA HIS A 156 2.10 -7.81 2.80
C HIS A 156 0.64 -8.22 3.00
N VAL A 157 0.40 -9.51 3.18
CA VAL A 157 -0.94 -10.06 3.24
C VAL A 157 -1.08 -11.13 4.33
N ALA A 158 -2.31 -11.56 4.51
CA ALA A 158 -2.64 -12.67 5.38
C ALA A 158 -1.95 -13.97 4.95
N ALA A 159 -1.43 -14.72 5.90
CA ALA A 159 -0.95 -16.08 5.65
C ALA A 159 -2.12 -17.02 5.31
N PRO A 160 -1.88 -18.15 4.60
CA PRO A 160 -2.91 -19.11 4.26
C PRO A 160 -3.67 -19.61 5.49
N HIS A 161 -4.97 -19.87 5.31
CA HIS A 161 -5.81 -20.40 6.38
C HIS A 161 -5.25 -21.69 6.99
N GLY A 162 -5.40 -21.86 8.30
CA GLY A 162 -4.93 -23.06 9.02
C GLY A 162 -3.46 -23.03 9.44
N THR A 163 -2.62 -22.13 8.88
CA THR A 163 -1.20 -22.02 9.23
C THR A 163 -0.97 -21.41 10.63
N THR A 164 0.19 -21.70 11.20
CA THR A 164 0.62 -21.12 12.48
C THR A 164 0.79 -19.59 12.35
N THR A 165 1.36 -19.13 11.23
CA THR A 165 1.52 -17.69 10.94
C THR A 165 0.17 -16.98 10.95
N ARG A 166 -0.87 -17.53 10.29
CA ARG A 166 -2.22 -16.95 10.30
C ARG A 166 -2.81 -16.84 11.72
N LYS A 167 -2.58 -17.84 12.56
CA LYS A 167 -3.05 -17.82 13.96
C LYS A 167 -2.39 -16.68 14.74
N TRP A 168 -1.09 -16.46 14.54
CA TRP A 168 -0.36 -15.37 15.19
C TRP A 168 -0.76 -14.00 14.63
N GLN A 169 -0.91 -13.85 13.33
CA GLN A 169 -1.42 -12.63 12.69
C GLN A 169 -2.75 -12.21 13.32
N ARG A 170 -3.71 -13.13 13.43
CA ARG A 170 -5.03 -12.87 14.06
C ARG A 170 -4.90 -12.49 15.54
N ARG A 171 -4.03 -13.19 16.29
CA ARG A 171 -3.85 -12.95 17.74
C ARG A 171 -3.21 -11.58 18.01
N LEU A 172 -2.27 -11.18 17.17
CA LEU A 172 -1.51 -9.94 17.34
C LEU A 172 -2.11 -8.73 16.59
N ARG A 173 -3.16 -8.93 15.80
CA ARG A 173 -3.77 -7.90 14.95
C ARG A 173 -4.03 -6.57 15.67
N GLY A 174 -4.67 -6.61 16.83
CA GLY A 174 -5.00 -5.40 17.59
C GLY A 174 -3.77 -4.63 18.06
N PHE A 175 -2.79 -5.34 18.62
CA PHE A 175 -1.53 -4.75 19.08
C PHE A 175 -0.73 -4.17 17.90
N TRP A 176 -0.57 -4.96 16.83
CA TRP A 176 0.16 -4.56 15.63
C TRP A 176 -0.43 -3.29 14.99
N ARG A 177 -1.75 -3.25 14.87
CA ARG A 177 -2.48 -2.10 14.35
C ARG A 177 -2.21 -0.79 15.11
N CYS A 178 -1.97 -0.89 16.42
CA CYS A 178 -1.62 0.27 17.25
C CYS A 178 -0.21 0.78 16.99
N ILE A 179 0.77 -0.10 16.77
CA ILE A 179 2.18 0.27 16.67
C ILE A 179 2.65 0.49 15.22
N CYS A 180 1.99 -0.13 14.23
CA CYS A 180 2.33 -0.06 12.81
C CYS A 180 1.32 0.73 11.99
N ASP A 181 0.97 1.91 12.46
CA ASP A 181 0.14 2.91 11.76
C ASP A 181 -1.12 2.36 11.07
N GLY A 182 -1.85 1.50 11.77
CA GLY A 182 -3.11 0.93 11.27
C GLY A 182 -2.95 -0.35 10.46
N CYS A 183 -1.73 -0.82 10.25
CA CYS A 183 -1.46 -2.04 9.51
C CYS A 183 -2.22 -3.24 10.09
N THR A 184 -2.95 -3.95 9.24
CA THR A 184 -3.77 -5.12 9.56
C THR A 184 -3.06 -6.37 9.04
N LEU A 185 -2.44 -7.14 9.94
CA LEU A 185 -1.58 -8.30 9.61
C LEU A 185 -2.29 -9.39 8.79
N ASP A 186 -3.59 -9.57 9.00
CA ASP A 186 -4.38 -10.67 8.45
C ASP A 186 -5.39 -10.22 7.38
N ARG A 187 -5.07 -9.10 6.68
CA ARG A 187 -5.89 -8.63 5.56
C ARG A 187 -5.61 -9.47 4.31
N GLU A 188 -6.67 -9.96 3.70
CA GLU A 188 -6.62 -10.66 2.40
C GLU A 188 -6.71 -9.64 1.27
N THR A 189 -5.66 -8.80 1.15
CA THR A 189 -5.65 -7.65 0.24
C THR A 189 -5.83 -8.05 -1.22
N TRP A 190 -5.40 -9.26 -1.61
CA TRP A 190 -5.57 -9.76 -2.97
C TRP A 190 -7.03 -9.86 -3.38
N THR A 191 -7.95 -10.24 -2.48
CA THR A 191 -9.38 -10.37 -2.81
C THR A 191 -9.98 -9.02 -3.14
N VAL A 192 -9.61 -7.98 -2.38
CA VAL A 192 -10.09 -6.61 -2.62
C VAL A 192 -9.56 -6.07 -3.95
N ILE A 193 -8.28 -6.37 -4.29
CA ILE A 193 -7.70 -5.97 -5.58
C ILE A 193 -8.38 -6.70 -6.74
N GLU A 194 -8.63 -8.01 -6.63
CA GLU A 194 -9.31 -8.82 -7.65
C GLU A 194 -10.76 -8.33 -7.90
N GLU A 195 -11.45 -7.88 -6.85
CA GLU A 195 -12.82 -7.39 -6.91
C GLU A 195 -12.93 -5.90 -7.27
N ALA A 196 -11.83 -5.16 -7.33
CA ALA A 196 -11.85 -3.70 -7.55
C ALA A 196 -12.38 -3.27 -8.91
N GLY A 197 -12.31 -4.12 -9.95
CA GLY A 197 -12.82 -3.83 -11.29
C GLY A 197 -11.74 -3.48 -12.32
N PHE A 198 -10.50 -3.88 -12.12
CA PHE A 198 -9.46 -3.82 -13.15
C PHE A 198 -9.82 -4.73 -14.35
N ALA A 199 -9.50 -4.29 -15.57
CA ALA A 199 -9.73 -5.08 -16.78
C ALA A 199 -8.88 -6.37 -16.81
N THR A 200 -7.64 -6.27 -16.32
CA THR A 200 -6.76 -7.38 -16.03
C THR A 200 -6.07 -7.17 -14.70
N CYS A 201 -5.82 -8.24 -13.98
CA CYS A 201 -5.09 -8.20 -12.71
C CYS A 201 -4.18 -9.42 -12.62
N GLU A 202 -2.89 -9.19 -12.51
CA GLU A 202 -1.88 -10.24 -12.32
C GLU A 202 -1.35 -10.11 -10.91
N ILE A 203 -1.46 -11.18 -10.12
CA ILE A 203 -1.02 -11.22 -8.71
C ILE A 203 -0.08 -12.40 -8.51
N GLU A 204 1.12 -12.13 -8.06
CA GLU A 204 2.07 -13.13 -7.61
C GLU A 204 2.14 -13.15 -6.09
N HIS A 205 2.02 -14.33 -5.48
CA HIS A 205 2.23 -14.54 -4.06
C HIS A 205 3.68 -14.96 -3.81
N PHE A 206 4.32 -14.34 -2.82
CA PHE A 206 5.68 -14.70 -2.42
C PHE A 206 5.89 -14.54 -0.89
N GLU A 207 7.01 -15.01 -0.37
CA GLU A 207 7.39 -14.84 1.03
C GLU A 207 8.64 -13.98 1.14
N ALA A 208 8.60 -12.94 1.98
CA ALA A 208 9.78 -12.17 2.36
C ALA A 208 10.43 -12.83 3.59
N GLU A 209 11.75 -13.12 3.52
CA GLU A 209 12.41 -13.90 4.56
C GLU A 209 12.61 -13.15 5.89
N ASP A 210 12.79 -11.84 5.84
CA ASP A 210 13.26 -11.04 6.98
C ASP A 210 12.19 -10.58 7.98
N ALA A 211 10.90 -10.86 7.72
CA ALA A 211 9.80 -10.37 8.56
C ALA A 211 8.79 -11.49 8.94
N PRO A 212 9.04 -12.28 9.99
CA PRO A 212 8.30 -13.50 10.30
C PRO A 212 6.77 -13.39 10.36
N LEU A 213 6.22 -12.26 10.86
CA LEU A 213 4.76 -12.05 10.97
C LEU A 213 4.14 -11.48 9.69
N VAL A 214 4.94 -10.83 8.87
CA VAL A 214 4.52 -10.23 7.59
C VAL A 214 5.17 -10.92 6.40
N LYS A 215 5.63 -12.17 6.56
CA LYS A 215 6.24 -12.98 5.51
C LYS A 215 5.44 -13.07 4.23
N PRO A 216 4.12 -13.39 4.27
CA PRO A 216 3.35 -13.49 3.05
C PRO A 216 3.16 -12.12 2.40
N HIS A 217 3.54 -12.02 1.15
CA HIS A 217 3.40 -10.83 0.33
C HIS A 217 2.72 -11.17 -0.99
N ILE A 218 2.23 -10.13 -1.63
CA ILE A 218 1.82 -10.14 -3.04
C ILE A 218 2.53 -9.02 -3.77
N ALA A 219 2.78 -9.23 -5.05
CA ALA A 219 3.20 -8.21 -5.99
C ALA A 219 2.40 -8.38 -7.29
N GLY A 220 2.13 -7.28 -7.99
CA GLY A 220 1.37 -7.41 -9.21
C GLY A 220 1.02 -6.10 -9.90
N ILE A 221 0.22 -6.26 -10.97
CA ILE A 221 -0.22 -5.18 -11.83
C ILE A 221 -1.70 -5.34 -12.14
N GLY A 222 -2.49 -4.31 -11.83
CA GLY A 222 -3.88 -4.17 -12.28
C GLY A 222 -3.96 -3.15 -13.41
N MET A 223 -4.66 -3.42 -14.50
CA MET A 223 -4.84 -2.50 -15.61
C MET A 223 -6.27 -1.99 -15.67
N LYS A 224 -6.44 -0.67 -15.78
CA LYS A 224 -7.76 -0.05 -16.01
C LYS A 224 -8.19 -0.27 -17.47
N ALA A 225 -9.49 -0.50 -17.69
CA ALA A 225 -10.11 -0.62 -19.00
C ALA A 225 -9.94 0.66 -19.85
#